data_7b1ea74cae6dc94c5bc88c2aafc8186b
#
_entry.id   7b1ea74cae6dc94c5bc88c2aafc8186b
#
_cell.length_a   1.000
_cell.length_b   1.000
_cell.length_c   1.000
_cell.angle_alpha   90.00
_cell.angle_beta   90.00
_cell.angle_gamma   90.00
#
_symmetry.space_group_name_H-M   'P 1'
#
loop_
_entity.id
_entity.type
_entity.pdbx_description
1 polymer ?
#
loop_
_entity_poly.entity_id
_entity_poly.type
_entity_poly.pdbx_seq_one_letter_code
_entity_poly.pdbx_strand_id
1 'polypeptide(L)'
;VISDRISAFDCIWQGEGGLAGVPGKGAALNSIANHWFSEFKQQGLANSHIVDIPHPFVWIVQQAKPVMIEAICRQYITGSMWRSYTKGERNFCGIELPEGLAKDSKLPHLLQTPSTKGILEGIPGVPAVDDVNITRKNIEQNFAAFNFKSAEDISLYEKLLEEGFDVISNALAELDQIFVDTKFEFGYVKDKQGNEKLIYMDEVGTPDSSRIWDGEQYRAGKVVENSKEGFRQLLLNHFPDADILLNKDRMAEREALARDNELPLSVLMDVSKTYTDIAEKITGEKIELSDNP
;
A
#
# COMPACT_ATOMS: atom_id res chain seq x y z
N VAL A 1 8.74 -5.25 14.49
CA VAL A 1 8.79 -3.88 15.06
C VAL A 1 8.62 -2.89 13.91
N ILE A 2 7.71 -1.93 14.07
CA ILE A 2 7.55 -0.81 13.16
C ILE A 2 8.20 0.45 13.75
N SER A 3 8.53 1.43 12.92
CA SER A 3 9.08 2.72 13.37
C SER A 3 8.34 3.87 12.73
N ASP A 4 8.54 5.07 13.27
CA ASP A 4 7.96 6.31 12.75
C ASP A 4 8.68 6.86 11.51
N ARG A 5 9.69 6.16 11.00
CA ARG A 5 10.37 6.56 9.77
C ARG A 5 9.41 6.66 8.61
N ILE A 6 9.58 7.69 7.79
CA ILE A 6 8.81 7.85 6.58
C ILE A 6 9.70 7.70 5.35
N SER A 7 9.26 6.87 4.42
CA SER A 7 9.92 6.69 3.12
C SER A 7 9.01 7.15 2.00
N ALA A 8 9.58 7.86 1.04
CA ALA A 8 8.92 8.18 -0.21
C ALA A 8 9.98 8.27 -1.32
N PHE A 9 9.63 7.85 -2.53
CA PHE A 9 10.55 7.80 -3.66
C PHE A 9 11.82 6.98 -3.36
N ASP A 10 11.66 5.84 -2.65
CA ASP A 10 12.71 4.91 -2.25
C ASP A 10 13.77 5.48 -1.28
N CYS A 11 13.52 6.66 -0.70
CA CYS A 11 14.39 7.31 0.28
C CYS A 11 13.69 7.52 1.60
N ILE A 12 14.45 7.48 2.71
CA ILE A 12 13.99 7.85 4.05
C ILE A 12 14.24 9.35 4.24
N TRP A 13 13.22 10.04 4.72
CA TRP A 13 13.27 11.49 4.96
C TRP A 13 13.32 11.80 6.44
N GLN A 14 14.10 12.80 6.82
CA GLN A 14 14.28 13.25 8.21
C GLN A 14 13.79 14.68 8.37
N GLY A 15 13.45 15.03 9.59
CA GLY A 15 13.04 16.37 9.97
C GLY A 15 14.12 17.15 10.69
N GLU A 16 13.94 18.46 10.74
CA GLU A 16 14.77 19.38 11.50
C GLU A 16 14.93 18.93 12.95
N GLY A 17 16.10 19.23 13.52
CA GLY A 17 16.42 18.91 14.90
C GLY A 17 16.65 17.42 15.18
N GLY A 18 16.95 16.62 14.16
CA GLY A 18 17.25 15.18 14.28
C GLY A 18 15.99 14.32 14.43
N LEU A 19 14.80 14.82 14.09
CA LEU A 19 13.58 14.04 14.10
C LEU A 19 13.65 12.96 13.00
N ALA A 20 13.78 11.70 13.41
CA ALA A 20 14.04 10.57 12.51
C ALA A 20 12.80 10.06 11.75
N GLY A 21 11.63 10.70 11.90
CA GLY A 21 10.38 10.26 11.26
C GLY A 21 9.17 11.09 11.64
N VAL A 22 7.99 10.52 11.43
CA VAL A 22 6.68 11.13 11.64
C VAL A 22 6.09 10.59 12.93
N PRO A 23 6.00 11.39 14.01
CA PRO A 23 5.53 10.93 15.31
C PRO A 23 4.17 10.22 15.23
N GLY A 24 4.06 9.03 15.84
CA GLY A 24 2.84 8.25 15.89
C GLY A 24 2.48 7.48 14.61
N LYS A 25 3.24 7.65 13.51
CA LYS A 25 2.98 6.97 12.24
C LYS A 25 2.99 5.45 12.40
N GLY A 26 4.02 4.90 13.04
CA GLY A 26 4.16 3.45 13.21
C GLY A 26 3.01 2.85 14.02
N ALA A 27 2.61 3.49 15.12
CA ALA A 27 1.48 3.05 15.91
C ALA A 27 0.16 3.14 15.13
N ALA A 28 -0.03 4.22 14.37
CA ALA A 28 -1.20 4.40 13.52
C ALA A 28 -1.32 3.28 12.46
N LEU A 29 -0.23 2.96 11.75
CA LEU A 29 -0.21 1.88 10.75
C LEU A 29 -0.53 0.53 11.36
N ASN A 30 0.10 0.19 12.50
CA ASN A 30 -0.18 -1.07 13.19
C ASN A 30 -1.64 -1.15 13.68
N SER A 31 -2.18 -0.07 14.24
CA SER A 31 -3.57 -0.01 14.71
C SER A 31 -4.56 -0.22 13.56
N ILE A 32 -4.39 0.49 12.45
CA ILE A 32 -5.25 0.37 11.27
C ILE A 32 -5.18 -1.05 10.69
N ALA A 33 -3.98 -1.58 10.45
CA ALA A 33 -3.85 -2.91 9.86
C ALA A 33 -4.43 -4.01 10.76
N ASN A 34 -4.22 -3.92 12.09
CA ASN A 34 -4.82 -4.86 13.04
C ASN A 34 -6.36 -4.77 13.06
N HIS A 35 -6.91 -3.55 12.96
CA HIS A 35 -8.35 -3.34 12.85
C HIS A 35 -8.89 -4.09 11.62
N TRP A 36 -8.32 -3.89 10.44
CA TRP A 36 -8.77 -4.56 9.22
C TRP A 36 -8.58 -6.08 9.26
N PHE A 37 -7.48 -6.58 9.78
CA PHE A 37 -7.32 -8.03 9.97
C PHE A 37 -8.37 -8.62 10.90
N SER A 38 -8.80 -7.87 11.91
CA SER A 38 -9.89 -8.30 12.81
C SER A 38 -11.23 -8.32 12.08
N GLU A 39 -11.52 -7.30 11.27
CA GLU A 39 -12.71 -7.24 10.41
C GLU A 39 -12.73 -8.39 9.40
N PHE A 40 -11.62 -8.65 8.71
CA PHE A 40 -11.50 -9.78 7.78
C PHE A 40 -11.84 -11.11 8.46
N LYS A 41 -11.28 -11.33 9.63
CA LYS A 41 -11.56 -12.55 10.41
C LYS A 41 -13.02 -12.66 10.82
N GLN A 42 -13.66 -11.57 11.26
CA GLN A 42 -15.08 -11.55 11.63
C GLN A 42 -15.99 -11.86 10.44
N GLN A 43 -15.61 -11.44 9.24
CA GLN A 43 -16.33 -11.69 8.01
C GLN A 43 -15.97 -13.04 7.36
N GLY A 44 -15.12 -13.84 7.99
CA GLY A 44 -14.79 -15.19 7.54
C GLY A 44 -13.75 -15.24 6.42
N LEU A 45 -13.04 -14.15 6.17
CA LEU A 45 -11.88 -14.14 5.27
C LEU A 45 -10.69 -14.86 5.92
N ALA A 46 -9.59 -15.00 5.18
CA ALA A 46 -8.38 -15.64 5.70
C ALA A 46 -7.82 -14.89 6.93
N ASN A 47 -7.12 -15.62 7.79
CA ASN A 47 -6.43 -15.02 8.93
C ASN A 47 -5.23 -14.17 8.46
N SER A 48 -4.73 -13.33 9.37
CA SER A 48 -3.44 -12.69 9.24
C SER A 48 -2.31 -13.51 9.88
N HIS A 49 -1.08 -13.04 9.67
CA HIS A 49 0.12 -13.60 10.29
C HIS A 49 0.29 -13.17 11.76
N ILE A 50 -0.51 -12.23 12.28
CA ILE A 50 -0.37 -11.69 13.64
C ILE A 50 -0.78 -12.74 14.66
N VAL A 51 0.09 -12.96 15.66
CA VAL A 51 -0.11 -13.85 16.79
C VAL A 51 -0.45 -13.07 18.05
N ASP A 52 0.27 -11.97 18.32
CA ASP A 52 0.11 -11.13 19.49
C ASP A 52 0.61 -9.71 19.24
N ILE A 53 0.12 -8.73 20.01
CA ILE A 53 0.44 -7.31 19.92
C ILE A 53 0.81 -6.79 21.31
N PRO A 54 2.05 -7.06 21.77
CA PRO A 54 2.47 -6.66 23.11
C PRO A 54 2.69 -5.16 23.27
N HIS A 55 2.80 -4.42 22.17
CA HIS A 55 3.05 -2.97 22.17
C HIS A 55 2.55 -2.35 20.85
N PRO A 56 2.10 -1.08 20.80
CA PRO A 56 1.66 -0.44 19.55
C PRO A 56 2.65 -0.50 18.38
N PHE A 57 3.95 -0.52 18.67
CA PHE A 57 5.02 -0.64 17.67
C PHE A 57 5.52 -2.08 17.43
N VAL A 58 4.94 -3.08 18.10
CA VAL A 58 5.47 -4.46 18.07
C VAL A 58 4.36 -5.46 17.80
N TRP A 59 4.49 -6.21 16.73
CA TRP A 59 3.73 -7.43 16.48
C TRP A 59 4.61 -8.66 16.66
N ILE A 60 4.07 -9.67 17.31
CA ILE A 60 4.58 -11.03 17.24
C ILE A 60 3.82 -11.72 16.11
N VAL A 61 4.54 -12.19 15.11
CA VAL A 61 3.94 -12.74 13.90
C VAL A 61 4.41 -14.17 13.64
N GLN A 62 3.55 -14.97 13.02
CA GLN A 62 3.95 -16.24 12.46
C GLN A 62 4.74 -15.98 11.16
N GLN A 63 5.90 -16.62 11.03
CA GLN A 63 6.68 -16.55 9.80
C GLN A 63 5.91 -17.20 8.66
N ALA A 64 5.61 -16.43 7.63
CA ALA A 64 4.94 -16.90 6.42
C ALA A 64 5.94 -17.03 5.27
N LYS A 65 5.71 -17.99 4.37
CA LYS A 65 6.41 -18.05 3.08
C LYS A 65 5.66 -17.14 2.10
N PRO A 66 6.24 -16.01 1.67
CA PRO A 66 5.53 -15.05 0.85
C PRO A 66 5.18 -15.59 -0.54
N VAL A 67 4.02 -15.22 -1.03
CA VAL A 67 3.71 -15.19 -2.46
C VAL A 67 4.48 -14.01 -3.05
N MET A 68 5.19 -14.24 -4.15
CA MET A 68 6.10 -13.26 -4.74
C MET A 68 5.36 -12.28 -5.68
N ILE A 69 4.23 -11.77 -5.19
CA ILE A 69 3.36 -10.84 -5.90
C ILE A 69 2.95 -9.75 -4.91
N GLU A 70 2.99 -8.51 -5.36
CA GLU A 70 2.27 -7.41 -4.76
C GLU A 70 0.84 -7.42 -5.32
N ALA A 71 -0.12 -7.70 -4.45
CA ALA A 71 -1.52 -7.85 -4.80
C ALA A 71 -2.19 -6.47 -4.79
N ILE A 72 -2.40 -5.89 -5.96
CA ILE A 72 -2.89 -4.52 -6.09
C ILE A 72 -4.31 -4.51 -6.64
N CYS A 73 -5.23 -3.84 -5.92
CA CYS A 73 -6.56 -3.47 -6.40
C CYS A 73 -6.65 -1.97 -6.65
N ARG A 74 -7.37 -1.58 -7.73
CA ARG A 74 -7.58 -0.17 -8.09
C ARG A 74 -9.04 0.07 -8.48
N GLN A 75 -9.68 1.01 -7.78
CA GLN A 75 -11.04 1.46 -8.10
C GLN A 75 -11.06 2.79 -8.84
N TYR A 76 -9.96 3.55 -8.79
CA TYR A 76 -9.83 4.86 -9.42
C TYR A 76 -8.55 4.92 -10.25
N ILE A 77 -8.60 5.65 -11.36
CA ILE A 77 -7.43 5.87 -12.21
C ILE A 77 -6.61 7.07 -11.70
N THR A 78 -5.51 6.77 -11.02
CA THR A 78 -4.61 7.77 -10.44
C THR A 78 -3.17 7.28 -10.42
N GLY A 79 -2.24 8.04 -9.88
CA GLY A 79 -0.86 7.65 -9.64
C GLY A 79 -0.12 7.17 -10.90
N SER A 80 0.54 6.02 -10.81
CA SER A 80 1.31 5.42 -11.90
C SER A 80 0.42 5.02 -13.08
N MET A 81 -0.77 4.46 -12.81
CA MET A 81 -1.72 4.07 -13.85
C MET A 81 -2.14 5.27 -14.69
N TRP A 82 -2.48 6.40 -14.05
CA TRP A 82 -2.81 7.62 -14.78
C TRP A 82 -1.64 8.12 -15.64
N ARG A 83 -0.42 8.11 -15.09
CA ARG A 83 0.77 8.54 -15.85
C ARG A 83 1.01 7.69 -17.09
N SER A 84 0.82 6.39 -17.00
CA SER A 84 0.92 5.49 -18.14
C SER A 84 -0.23 5.70 -19.14
N TYR A 85 -1.45 5.86 -18.64
CA TYR A 85 -2.63 6.13 -19.47
C TYR A 85 -2.47 7.40 -20.31
N THR A 86 -1.91 8.48 -19.73
CA THR A 86 -1.64 9.74 -20.46
C THR A 86 -0.54 9.63 -21.52
N LYS A 87 0.33 8.60 -21.41
CA LYS A 87 1.34 8.28 -22.43
C LYS A 87 0.80 7.38 -23.55
N GLY A 88 -0.48 7.05 -23.51
CA GLY A 88 -1.14 6.22 -24.53
C GLY A 88 -1.25 4.73 -24.18
N GLU A 89 -0.76 4.29 -23.01
CA GLU A 89 -0.97 2.91 -22.58
C GLU A 89 -2.45 2.67 -22.28
N ARG A 90 -2.98 1.57 -22.78
CA ARG A 90 -4.37 1.16 -22.56
C ARG A 90 -4.47 -0.23 -21.93
N ASN A 91 -3.42 -1.03 -22.06
CA ASN A 91 -3.38 -2.37 -21.48
C ASN A 91 -2.62 -2.35 -20.15
N PHE A 92 -3.32 -2.68 -19.05
CA PHE A 92 -2.73 -2.78 -17.72
C PHE A 92 -2.91 -4.20 -17.19
N CYS A 93 -1.80 -4.89 -17.00
CA CYS A 93 -1.80 -6.28 -16.50
C CYS A 93 -2.71 -7.22 -17.32
N GLY A 94 -2.85 -6.96 -18.62
CA GLY A 94 -3.73 -7.71 -19.52
C GLY A 94 -5.18 -7.22 -19.57
N ILE A 95 -5.50 -6.11 -18.89
CA ILE A 95 -6.83 -5.51 -18.85
C ILE A 95 -6.83 -4.26 -19.74
N GLU A 96 -7.74 -4.22 -20.70
CA GLU A 96 -7.91 -3.05 -21.59
C GLU A 96 -8.73 -1.97 -20.89
N LEU A 97 -8.17 -0.75 -20.80
CA LEU A 97 -8.85 0.41 -20.28
C LEU A 97 -9.64 1.14 -21.39
N PRO A 98 -10.85 1.64 -21.10
CA PRO A 98 -11.61 2.43 -22.06
C PRO A 98 -10.92 3.77 -22.36
N GLU A 99 -11.26 4.35 -23.51
CA GLU A 99 -10.86 5.71 -23.85
C GLU A 99 -11.65 6.74 -23.04
N GLY A 100 -11.07 7.93 -22.91
CA GLY A 100 -11.76 9.08 -22.31
C GLY A 100 -11.82 9.09 -20.79
N LEU A 101 -11.04 8.25 -20.10
CA LEU A 101 -10.93 8.33 -18.64
C LEU A 101 -10.30 9.66 -18.23
N ALA A 102 -10.88 10.30 -17.23
CA ALA A 102 -10.32 11.49 -16.61
C ALA A 102 -9.42 11.12 -15.40
N LYS A 103 -8.45 11.99 -15.09
CA LYS A 103 -7.65 11.83 -13.88
C LYS A 103 -8.52 11.71 -12.65
N ASP A 104 -8.15 10.79 -11.78
CA ASP A 104 -8.82 10.55 -10.49
C ASP A 104 -10.30 10.14 -10.61
N SER A 105 -10.76 9.74 -11.81
CA SER A 105 -12.12 9.22 -11.99
C SER A 105 -12.23 7.76 -11.54
N LYS A 106 -13.45 7.39 -11.11
CA LYS A 106 -13.77 6.01 -10.75
C LYS A 106 -13.73 5.13 -11.99
N LEU A 107 -13.08 3.99 -11.89
CA LEU A 107 -13.05 2.97 -12.94
C LEU A 107 -14.40 2.24 -13.02
N PRO A 108 -14.80 1.73 -14.21
CA PRO A 108 -16.04 0.98 -14.37
C PRO A 108 -16.14 -0.26 -13.46
N HIS A 109 -15.01 -0.89 -13.20
CA HIS A 109 -14.89 -2.08 -12.36
C HIS A 109 -13.64 -1.95 -11.47
N LEU A 110 -13.63 -2.67 -10.35
CA LEU A 110 -12.43 -2.87 -9.56
C LEU A 110 -11.41 -3.65 -10.41
N LEU A 111 -10.19 -3.15 -10.52
CA LEU A 111 -9.13 -3.79 -11.29
C LEU A 111 -8.10 -4.43 -10.36
N GLN A 112 -7.73 -5.67 -10.67
CA GLN A 112 -6.58 -6.33 -10.05
C GLN A 112 -5.37 -6.16 -10.98
N THR A 113 -4.36 -5.44 -10.52
CA THR A 113 -3.17 -5.06 -11.30
C THR A 113 -1.90 -5.48 -10.58
N PRO A 114 -1.62 -6.80 -10.48
CA PRO A 114 -0.50 -7.31 -9.71
C PRO A 114 0.85 -6.90 -10.29
N SER A 115 1.85 -6.76 -9.41
CA SER A 115 3.26 -6.63 -9.78
C SER A 115 4.12 -7.68 -9.10
N THR A 116 5.36 -7.84 -9.55
CA THR A 116 6.33 -8.73 -8.92
C THR A 116 6.75 -8.16 -7.57
N LYS A 117 6.89 -9.04 -6.57
CA LYS A 117 7.54 -8.74 -5.29
C LYS A 117 8.99 -9.19 -5.37
N GLY A 118 9.90 -8.22 -5.41
CA GLY A 118 11.32 -8.47 -5.61
C GLY A 118 11.68 -8.84 -7.05
N ILE A 119 12.98 -9.12 -7.27
CA ILE A 119 13.52 -9.48 -8.57
C ILE A 119 13.30 -10.96 -8.78
N LEU A 120 12.55 -11.34 -9.82
CA LEU A 120 12.25 -12.70 -10.20
C LEU A 120 12.93 -13.02 -11.54
N GLU A 121 13.87 -13.96 -11.51
CA GLU A 121 14.61 -14.36 -12.70
C GLU A 121 13.96 -15.57 -13.39
N GLY A 122 14.15 -15.67 -14.70
CA GLY A 122 13.77 -16.87 -15.47
C GLY A 122 12.28 -17.06 -15.72
N ILE A 123 11.44 -16.04 -15.46
CA ILE A 123 10.01 -16.09 -15.77
C ILE A 123 9.78 -15.57 -17.20
N PRO A 124 9.28 -16.40 -18.14
CA PRO A 124 9.04 -15.97 -19.51
C PRO A 124 8.09 -14.76 -19.58
N GLY A 125 8.53 -13.72 -20.30
CA GLY A 125 7.75 -12.50 -20.49
C GLY A 125 7.68 -11.56 -19.30
N VAL A 126 8.42 -11.84 -18.22
CA VAL A 126 8.53 -10.96 -17.03
C VAL A 126 9.98 -10.49 -16.90
N PRO A 127 10.26 -9.17 -16.99
CA PRO A 127 11.60 -8.64 -16.76
C PRO A 127 12.12 -8.96 -15.36
N ALA A 128 13.42 -9.25 -15.23
CA ALA A 128 14.07 -9.52 -13.95
C ALA A 128 14.42 -8.21 -13.21
N VAL A 129 13.40 -7.43 -12.89
CA VAL A 129 13.48 -6.23 -12.06
C VAL A 129 12.34 -6.25 -11.04
N ASP A 130 12.44 -5.42 -10.00
CA ASP A 130 11.41 -5.31 -8.97
C ASP A 130 10.21 -4.48 -9.44
N ASP A 131 9.04 -4.74 -8.86
CA ASP A 131 7.80 -3.96 -9.09
C ASP A 131 7.38 -3.90 -10.58
N VAL A 132 7.43 -5.05 -11.26
CA VAL A 132 6.99 -5.18 -12.66
C VAL A 132 5.53 -5.60 -12.72
N ASN A 133 4.72 -4.85 -13.45
CA ASN A 133 3.35 -5.26 -13.75
C ASN A 133 3.31 -6.62 -14.46
N ILE A 134 2.50 -7.53 -13.97
CA ILE A 134 2.32 -8.88 -14.51
C ILE A 134 0.86 -9.16 -14.80
N THR A 135 0.61 -10.03 -15.76
CA THR A 135 -0.74 -10.46 -16.11
C THR A 135 -1.12 -11.71 -15.33
N ARG A 136 -2.44 -11.94 -15.17
CA ARG A 136 -2.95 -13.21 -14.64
C ARG A 136 -2.38 -14.41 -15.39
N LYS A 137 -2.23 -14.30 -16.71
CA LYS A 137 -1.62 -15.34 -17.55
C LYS A 137 -0.16 -15.63 -17.16
N ASN A 138 0.64 -14.59 -16.87
CA ASN A 138 2.02 -14.79 -16.38
C ASN A 138 2.01 -15.61 -15.08
N ILE A 139 1.08 -15.28 -14.17
CA ILE A 139 0.96 -15.98 -12.88
C ILE A 139 0.55 -17.43 -13.07
N GLU A 140 -0.50 -17.70 -13.86
CA GLU A 140 -0.99 -19.05 -14.12
C GLU A 140 0.07 -19.96 -14.75
N GLN A 141 0.80 -19.45 -15.73
CA GLN A 141 1.82 -20.21 -16.44
C GLN A 141 3.08 -20.47 -15.60
N ASN A 142 3.28 -19.70 -14.54
CA ASN A 142 4.50 -19.75 -13.72
C ASN A 142 4.20 -19.74 -12.21
N PHE A 143 3.06 -20.27 -11.79
CA PHE A 143 2.57 -20.14 -10.42
C PHE A 143 3.59 -20.56 -9.34
N ALA A 144 4.37 -21.60 -9.62
CA ALA A 144 5.39 -22.08 -8.69
C ALA A 144 6.55 -21.07 -8.52
N ALA A 145 6.90 -20.30 -9.57
CA ALA A 145 7.91 -19.24 -9.49
C ALA A 145 7.44 -18.04 -8.62
N PHE A 146 6.13 -17.83 -8.57
CA PHE A 146 5.50 -16.86 -7.65
C PHE A 146 5.21 -17.45 -6.26
N ASN A 147 5.68 -18.64 -5.95
CA ASN A 147 5.44 -19.39 -4.72
C ASN A 147 3.98 -19.83 -4.47
N PHE A 148 3.10 -19.80 -5.45
CA PHE A 148 1.81 -20.47 -5.31
C PHE A 148 1.97 -21.98 -5.26
N LYS A 149 1.14 -22.64 -4.47
CA LYS A 149 1.16 -24.11 -4.31
C LYS A 149 0.36 -24.82 -5.39
N SER A 150 -0.69 -24.17 -5.88
CA SER A 150 -1.55 -24.68 -6.93
C SER A 150 -2.18 -23.56 -7.75
N ALA A 151 -2.80 -23.90 -8.87
CA ALA A 151 -3.55 -22.96 -9.68
C ALA A 151 -4.82 -22.46 -8.96
N GLU A 152 -5.42 -23.29 -8.12
CA GLU A 152 -6.59 -22.93 -7.31
C GLU A 152 -6.27 -21.83 -6.30
N ASP A 153 -5.05 -21.80 -5.77
CA ASP A 153 -4.59 -20.77 -4.87
C ASP A 153 -4.52 -19.39 -5.51
N ILE A 154 -4.35 -19.32 -6.84
CA ILE A 154 -4.42 -18.05 -7.57
C ILE A 154 -5.83 -17.47 -7.49
N SER A 155 -6.84 -18.28 -7.72
CA SER A 155 -8.24 -17.84 -7.60
C SER A 155 -8.63 -17.50 -6.16
N LEU A 156 -8.07 -18.22 -5.19
CA LEU A 156 -8.25 -17.89 -3.77
C LEU A 156 -7.62 -16.54 -3.41
N TYR A 157 -6.40 -16.30 -3.84
CA TYR A 157 -5.69 -15.03 -3.66
C TYR A 157 -6.48 -13.86 -4.27
N GLU A 158 -6.94 -14.00 -5.52
CA GLU A 158 -7.73 -12.98 -6.22
C GLU A 158 -9.02 -12.67 -5.47
N LYS A 159 -9.71 -13.71 -5.02
CA LYS A 159 -10.93 -13.59 -4.21
C LYS A 159 -10.68 -12.86 -2.88
N LEU A 160 -9.65 -13.27 -2.14
CA LEU A 160 -9.30 -12.65 -0.86
C LEU A 160 -8.90 -11.18 -1.03
N LEU A 161 -8.21 -10.85 -2.14
CA LEU A 161 -7.85 -9.48 -2.47
C LEU A 161 -9.09 -8.61 -2.71
N GLU A 162 -10.04 -9.09 -3.51
CA GLU A 162 -11.29 -8.39 -3.84
C GLU A 162 -12.19 -8.25 -2.61
N GLU A 163 -12.46 -9.35 -1.90
CA GLU A 163 -13.28 -9.34 -0.69
C GLU A 163 -12.68 -8.44 0.40
N GLY A 164 -11.36 -8.48 0.60
CA GLY A 164 -10.68 -7.59 1.54
C GLY A 164 -10.76 -6.12 1.12
N PHE A 165 -10.64 -5.83 -0.17
CA PHE A 165 -10.86 -4.48 -0.70
C PHE A 165 -12.28 -4.00 -0.39
N ASP A 166 -13.29 -4.82 -0.66
CA ASP A 166 -14.70 -4.48 -0.44
C ASP A 166 -15.01 -4.22 1.03
N VAL A 167 -14.48 -5.04 1.94
CA VAL A 167 -14.65 -4.84 3.39
C VAL A 167 -14.15 -3.46 3.81
N ILE A 168 -12.92 -3.11 3.40
CA ILE A 168 -12.33 -1.81 3.75
C ILE A 168 -13.07 -0.66 3.06
N SER A 169 -13.36 -0.81 1.77
CA SER A 169 -14.04 0.23 0.98
C SER A 169 -15.42 0.57 1.53
N ASN A 170 -16.20 -0.44 1.93
CA ASN A 170 -17.52 -0.23 2.52
C ASN A 170 -17.44 0.46 3.88
N ALA A 171 -16.54 0.01 4.75
CA ALA A 171 -16.35 0.64 6.06
C ALA A 171 -15.85 2.09 5.96
N LEU A 172 -14.91 2.36 5.04
CA LEU A 172 -14.42 3.72 4.80
C LEU A 172 -15.49 4.64 4.21
N ALA A 173 -16.38 4.11 3.37
CA ALA A 173 -17.50 4.88 2.81
C ALA A 173 -18.46 5.37 3.91
N GLU A 174 -18.69 4.58 4.97
CA GLU A 174 -19.49 5.01 6.12
C GLU A 174 -18.84 6.15 6.91
N LEU A 175 -17.51 6.28 6.80
CA LEU A 175 -16.72 7.36 7.40
C LEU A 175 -16.49 8.55 6.46
N ASP A 176 -17.21 8.57 5.34
CA ASP A 176 -17.02 9.56 4.25
C ASP A 176 -15.58 9.61 3.72
N GLN A 177 -14.97 8.42 3.59
CA GLN A 177 -13.66 8.24 3.00
C GLN A 177 -13.77 7.35 1.75
N ILE A 178 -12.92 7.59 0.78
CA ILE A 178 -12.87 6.83 -0.48
C ILE A 178 -11.62 5.96 -0.46
N PHE A 179 -11.81 4.64 -0.57
CA PHE A 179 -10.73 3.68 -0.75
C PHE A 179 -10.39 3.58 -2.24
N VAL A 180 -9.26 4.12 -2.63
CA VAL A 180 -8.91 4.38 -4.03
C VAL A 180 -8.21 3.20 -4.67
N ASP A 181 -7.14 2.78 -4.06
CA ASP A 181 -6.35 1.60 -4.40
C ASP A 181 -5.63 1.06 -3.16
N THR A 182 -5.21 -0.18 -3.24
CA THR A 182 -4.45 -0.82 -2.16
C THR A 182 -3.51 -1.87 -2.68
N LYS A 183 -2.49 -2.17 -1.88
CA LYS A 183 -1.56 -3.27 -2.06
C LYS A 183 -1.65 -4.19 -0.83
N PHE A 184 -1.96 -5.47 -1.05
CA PHE A 184 -1.89 -6.51 -0.03
C PHE A 184 -0.76 -7.47 -0.34
N GLU A 185 -0.31 -8.15 0.70
CA GLU A 185 0.63 -9.25 0.58
C GLU A 185 0.04 -10.54 1.16
N PHE A 186 0.37 -11.64 0.52
CA PHE A 186 -0.09 -12.96 0.91
C PHE A 186 1.10 -13.90 1.15
N GLY A 187 0.88 -14.89 1.99
CA GLY A 187 1.88 -15.91 2.25
C GLY A 187 1.27 -17.18 2.81
N TYR A 188 2.08 -18.23 2.87
CA TYR A 188 1.68 -19.51 3.42
C TYR A 188 2.22 -19.70 4.82
N VAL A 189 1.35 -20.17 5.71
CA VAL A 189 1.71 -20.64 7.05
C VAL A 189 1.23 -22.06 7.24
N LYS A 190 1.87 -22.82 8.11
CA LYS A 190 1.40 -24.14 8.49
C LYS A 190 0.42 -24.06 9.64
N ASP A 191 -0.72 -24.73 9.50
CA ASP A 191 -1.65 -24.92 10.60
C ASP A 191 -1.12 -25.98 11.62
N LYS A 192 -1.86 -26.20 12.70
CA LYS A 192 -1.48 -27.17 13.75
C LYS A 192 -1.38 -28.60 13.25
N GLN A 193 -1.99 -28.94 12.13
CA GLN A 193 -1.95 -30.22 11.46
C GLN A 193 -0.83 -30.32 10.42
N GLY A 194 -0.09 -29.22 10.17
CA GLY A 194 0.98 -29.14 9.20
C GLY A 194 0.52 -28.80 7.78
N ASN A 195 -0.77 -28.52 7.57
CA ASN A 195 -1.28 -28.11 6.25
C ASN A 195 -0.92 -26.65 5.98
N GLU A 196 -0.49 -26.36 4.77
CA GLU A 196 -0.20 -24.98 4.37
C GLU A 196 -1.50 -24.25 4.03
N LYS A 197 -1.65 -23.04 4.55
CA LYS A 197 -2.79 -22.15 4.31
C LYS A 197 -2.32 -20.80 3.84
N LEU A 198 -2.99 -20.28 2.81
CA LEU A 198 -2.80 -18.91 2.34
C LEU A 198 -3.44 -17.94 3.34
N ILE A 199 -2.68 -16.93 3.75
CA ILE A 199 -3.09 -15.89 4.69
C ILE A 199 -2.69 -14.52 4.18
N TYR A 200 -3.31 -13.47 4.75
CA TYR A 200 -2.82 -12.10 4.63
C TYR A 200 -1.53 -11.93 5.45
N MET A 201 -0.61 -11.14 4.95
CA MET A 201 0.60 -10.78 5.69
C MET A 201 0.95 -9.30 5.48
N ASP A 202 2.00 -8.83 6.15
CA ASP A 202 2.46 -7.46 6.14
C ASP A 202 1.38 -6.50 6.67
N GLU A 203 0.91 -5.55 5.90
CA GLU A 203 -0.13 -4.61 6.28
C GLU A 203 -1.27 -4.59 5.25
N VAL A 204 -2.46 -4.18 5.67
CA VAL A 204 -3.63 -4.04 4.80
C VAL A 204 -4.36 -2.73 5.08
N GLY A 205 -4.79 -2.05 4.04
CA GLY A 205 -5.66 -0.88 4.14
C GLY A 205 -5.08 0.32 4.90
N THR A 206 -3.76 0.39 5.04
CA THR A 206 -3.09 1.49 5.75
C THR A 206 -2.79 2.66 4.80
N PRO A 207 -2.56 3.86 5.32
CA PRO A 207 -2.13 5.01 4.52
C PRO A 207 -0.80 4.81 3.76
N ASP A 208 0.03 3.84 4.16
CA ASP A 208 1.28 3.51 3.47
C ASP A 208 1.06 2.60 2.26
N SER A 209 0.17 1.61 2.38
CA SER A 209 -0.15 0.63 1.35
C SER A 209 -1.34 1.01 0.45
N SER A 210 -2.06 2.09 0.77
CA SER A 210 -3.32 2.45 0.13
C SER A 210 -3.43 3.95 -0.07
N ARG A 211 -4.19 4.37 -1.10
CA ARG A 211 -4.70 5.74 -1.19
C ARG A 211 -6.08 5.81 -0.58
N ILE A 212 -6.27 6.81 0.26
CA ILE A 212 -7.56 7.11 0.92
C ILE A 212 -7.82 8.59 0.70
N TRP A 213 -8.96 8.91 0.10
CA TRP A 213 -9.37 10.29 -0.15
C TRP A 213 -10.50 10.71 0.76
N ASP A 214 -10.54 12.00 1.08
CA ASP A 214 -11.69 12.63 1.72
C ASP A 214 -12.88 12.67 0.76
N GLY A 215 -14.00 12.07 1.16
CA GLY A 215 -15.17 11.91 0.32
C GLY A 215 -15.90 13.22 0.03
N GLU A 216 -16.00 14.11 1.02
CA GLU A 216 -16.64 15.42 0.86
C GLU A 216 -15.86 16.28 -0.13
N GLN A 217 -14.55 16.36 0.04
CA GLN A 217 -13.69 17.13 -0.86
C GLN A 217 -13.70 16.57 -2.28
N TYR A 218 -13.69 15.24 -2.42
CA TYR A 218 -13.76 14.60 -3.73
C TYR A 218 -15.06 14.95 -4.47
N ARG A 219 -16.21 14.94 -3.78
CA ARG A 219 -17.49 15.37 -4.36
C ARG A 219 -17.50 16.85 -4.73
N ALA A 220 -16.73 17.66 -4.03
CA ALA A 220 -16.48 19.07 -4.37
C ALA A 220 -15.47 19.27 -5.51
N GLY A 221 -14.97 18.20 -6.12
CA GLY A 221 -14.02 18.22 -7.25
C GLY A 221 -12.55 18.39 -6.83
N LYS A 222 -12.23 18.15 -5.56
CA LYS A 222 -10.86 18.27 -5.03
C LYS A 222 -10.40 16.97 -4.39
N VAL A 223 -9.29 16.43 -4.86
CA VAL A 223 -8.62 15.28 -4.20
C VAL A 223 -7.86 15.78 -2.96
N VAL A 224 -8.19 15.24 -1.80
CA VAL A 224 -7.46 15.41 -0.54
C VAL A 224 -7.03 14.04 -0.04
N GLU A 225 -5.72 13.84 0.05
CA GLU A 225 -5.09 12.58 0.41
C GLU A 225 -4.99 12.40 1.93
N ASN A 226 -5.54 11.31 2.43
CA ASN A 226 -5.34 10.83 3.80
C ASN A 226 -4.36 9.63 3.81
N SER A 227 -3.30 9.71 2.99
CA SER A 227 -2.34 8.63 2.76
C SER A 227 -0.93 9.18 2.49
N LYS A 228 0.04 8.28 2.37
CA LYS A 228 1.44 8.59 2.01
C LYS A 228 1.56 9.40 0.71
N GLU A 229 0.58 9.30 -0.18
CA GLU A 229 0.58 10.11 -1.41
C GLU A 229 0.56 11.61 -1.09
N GLY A 230 -0.11 12.04 -0.02
CA GLY A 230 -0.06 13.42 0.45
C GLY A 230 1.38 13.87 0.76
N PHE A 231 2.15 13.02 1.42
CA PHE A 231 3.57 13.30 1.68
C PHE A 231 4.41 13.34 0.40
N ARG A 232 4.15 12.43 -0.56
CA ARG A 232 4.83 12.48 -1.88
C ARG A 232 4.55 13.79 -2.62
N GLN A 233 3.30 14.24 -2.64
CA GLN A 233 2.92 15.50 -3.28
C GLN A 233 3.58 16.70 -2.58
N LEU A 234 3.68 16.65 -1.26
CA LEU A 234 4.36 17.66 -0.48
C LEU A 234 5.86 17.75 -0.86
N LEU A 235 6.56 16.62 -0.97
CA LEU A 235 7.96 16.60 -1.43
C LEU A 235 8.11 17.16 -2.85
N LEU A 236 7.21 16.80 -3.78
CA LEU A 236 7.22 17.33 -5.15
C LEU A 236 7.01 18.84 -5.20
N ASN A 237 6.27 19.40 -4.25
CA ASN A 237 6.07 20.84 -4.15
C ASN A 237 7.21 21.56 -3.39
N HIS A 238 7.88 20.85 -2.49
CA HIS A 238 8.96 21.40 -1.68
C HIS A 238 10.27 21.55 -2.47
N PHE A 239 10.59 20.57 -3.30
CA PHE A 239 11.81 20.57 -4.09
C PHE A 239 11.55 21.08 -5.52
N PRO A 240 12.35 22.06 -6.01
CA PRO A 240 12.10 22.70 -7.31
C PRO A 240 12.33 21.77 -8.52
N ASP A 241 13.18 20.75 -8.39
CA ASP A 241 13.44 19.75 -9.44
C ASP A 241 12.72 18.45 -9.11
N ALA A 242 11.43 18.38 -9.48
CA ALA A 242 10.61 17.19 -9.28
C ALA A 242 11.12 15.96 -10.04
N ASP A 243 11.92 16.13 -11.10
CA ASP A 243 12.48 15.02 -11.87
C ASP A 243 13.46 14.18 -11.04
N ILE A 244 14.19 14.77 -10.09
CA ILE A 244 15.04 14.02 -9.15
C ILE A 244 14.20 12.97 -8.39
N LEU A 245 12.98 13.33 -7.99
CA LEU A 245 12.11 12.44 -7.23
C LEU A 245 11.43 11.38 -8.11
N LEU A 246 11.08 11.73 -9.34
CA LEU A 246 10.26 10.87 -10.21
C LEU A 246 11.08 9.95 -11.12
N ASN A 247 12.29 10.34 -11.49
CA ASN A 247 13.12 9.62 -12.43
C ASN A 247 13.97 8.56 -11.72
N LYS A 248 13.68 7.28 -11.97
CA LYS A 248 14.38 6.14 -11.34
C LYS A 248 15.88 6.12 -11.65
N ASP A 249 16.30 6.69 -12.77
CA ASP A 249 17.72 6.73 -13.17
C ASP A 249 18.55 7.75 -12.36
N ARG A 250 17.88 8.65 -11.61
CA ARG A 250 18.51 9.67 -10.76
C ARG A 250 18.55 9.28 -9.28
N MET A 251 18.62 7.99 -8.98
CA MET A 251 18.56 7.47 -7.60
C MET A 251 19.66 8.05 -6.70
N ALA A 252 20.91 8.14 -7.18
CA ALA A 252 22.02 8.69 -6.41
C ALA A 252 21.82 10.18 -6.04
N GLU A 253 21.24 10.99 -6.95
CA GLU A 253 20.91 12.39 -6.67
C GLU A 253 19.79 12.48 -5.64
N ARG A 254 18.77 11.61 -5.73
CA ARG A 254 17.66 11.53 -4.80
C ARG A 254 18.11 11.14 -3.39
N GLU A 255 18.98 10.14 -3.28
CA GLU A 255 19.57 9.73 -1.99
C GLU A 255 20.37 10.88 -1.36
N ALA A 256 21.14 11.60 -2.16
CA ALA A 256 21.86 12.80 -1.70
C ALA A 256 20.89 13.89 -1.24
N LEU A 257 19.83 14.15 -2.01
CA LEU A 257 18.80 15.12 -1.66
C LEU A 257 18.15 14.79 -0.31
N ALA A 258 17.76 13.53 -0.11
CA ALA A 258 17.11 13.09 1.12
C ALA A 258 18.04 13.11 2.34
N ARG A 259 19.32 12.80 2.15
CA ARG A 259 20.34 12.80 3.20
C ARG A 259 20.74 14.22 3.63
N ASP A 260 20.88 15.12 2.66
CA ASP A 260 21.49 16.43 2.85
C ASP A 260 20.43 17.54 3.17
N ASN A 261 19.15 17.18 3.21
CA ASN A 261 18.06 18.08 3.53
C ASN A 261 17.20 17.55 4.66
N GLU A 262 16.98 18.40 5.67
CA GLU A 262 16.00 18.17 6.71
C GLU A 262 14.68 18.88 6.35
N LEU A 263 13.57 18.17 6.50
CA LEU A 263 12.25 18.75 6.25
C LEU A 263 11.82 19.59 7.47
N PRO A 264 11.11 20.72 7.25
CA PRO A 264 10.58 21.51 8.34
C PRO A 264 9.76 20.66 9.32
N LEU A 265 9.93 20.88 10.61
CA LEU A 265 9.18 20.16 11.65
C LEU A 265 7.66 20.25 11.44
N SER A 266 7.16 21.43 11.03
CA SER A 266 5.74 21.64 10.72
C SER A 266 5.21 20.66 9.66
N VAL A 267 6.01 20.38 8.64
CA VAL A 267 5.68 19.43 7.58
C VAL A 267 5.49 18.02 8.12
N LEU A 268 6.42 17.56 8.95
CA LEU A 268 6.32 16.22 9.55
C LEU A 268 5.17 16.12 10.56
N MET A 269 4.86 17.22 11.27
CA MET A 269 3.72 17.25 12.18
C MET A 269 2.37 17.27 11.44
N ASP A 270 2.27 17.90 10.27
CA ASP A 270 1.07 17.83 9.42
C ASP A 270 0.87 16.40 8.89
N VAL A 271 1.95 15.74 8.50
CA VAL A 271 1.90 14.31 8.11
C VAL A 271 1.52 13.44 9.30
N SER A 272 2.11 13.65 10.48
CA SER A 272 1.75 12.97 11.73
C SER A 272 0.25 13.08 12.00
N LYS A 273 -0.29 14.30 11.91
CA LYS A 273 -1.71 14.55 12.09
C LYS A 273 -2.56 13.76 11.08
N THR A 274 -2.18 13.73 9.81
CA THR A 274 -2.89 12.94 8.80
C THR A 274 -2.97 11.47 9.17
N TYR A 275 -1.86 10.86 9.60
CA TYR A 275 -1.83 9.43 9.98
C TYR A 275 -2.61 9.13 11.26
N THR A 276 -2.49 10.00 12.26
CA THR A 276 -3.20 9.80 13.53
C THR A 276 -4.70 10.07 13.40
N ASP A 277 -5.09 11.10 12.66
CA ASP A 277 -6.51 11.42 12.42
C ASP A 277 -7.21 10.30 11.64
N ILE A 278 -6.59 9.76 10.60
CA ILE A 278 -7.20 8.65 9.86
C ILE A 278 -7.25 7.36 10.68
N ALA A 279 -6.25 7.11 11.52
CA ALA A 279 -6.27 5.97 12.44
C ALA A 279 -7.41 6.10 13.46
N GLU A 280 -7.55 7.26 14.10
CA GLU A 280 -8.65 7.51 15.03
C GLU A 280 -10.01 7.40 14.33
N LYS A 281 -10.13 7.91 13.11
CA LYS A 281 -11.37 7.83 12.33
C LYS A 281 -11.74 6.37 12.01
N ILE A 282 -10.78 5.51 11.66
CA ILE A 282 -11.00 4.11 11.30
C ILE A 282 -11.25 3.24 12.53
N THR A 283 -10.44 3.39 13.57
CA THR A 283 -10.43 2.47 14.70
C THR A 283 -11.28 2.95 15.88
N GLY A 284 -11.61 4.23 15.93
CA GLY A 284 -12.23 4.87 17.08
C GLY A 284 -11.27 5.10 18.26
N GLU A 285 -9.99 4.74 18.11
CA GLU A 285 -8.97 4.83 19.15
C GLU A 285 -7.96 5.92 18.83
N LYS A 286 -7.68 6.76 19.80
CA LYS A 286 -6.69 7.82 19.68
C LYS A 286 -5.28 7.26 19.74
N ILE A 287 -4.43 7.67 18.81
CA ILE A 287 -3.01 7.33 18.83
C ILE A 287 -2.28 8.26 19.81
N GLU A 288 -1.73 7.67 20.86
CA GLU A 288 -0.87 8.40 21.79
C GLU A 288 0.51 8.61 21.15
N LEU A 289 0.92 9.87 21.08
CA LEU A 289 2.28 10.21 20.67
C LEU A 289 3.19 9.94 21.88
N SER A 290 4.04 8.93 21.78
CA SER A 290 5.05 8.71 22.82
C SER A 290 6.16 9.74 22.71
N ASP A 291 6.67 10.23 23.84
CA ASP A 291 7.82 11.15 23.90
C ASP A 291 9.15 10.46 23.52
N ASN A 292 9.11 9.17 23.21
CA ASN A 292 10.25 8.37 22.72
C ASN A 292 9.88 7.65 21.42
N PRO A 293 10.53 7.97 20.32
CA PRO A 293 10.45 7.20 19.09
C PRO A 293 11.13 5.81 19.19
#